data_c0c309c867d6075dd4ebfc830f4eba07
#
_entry.id   c0c309c867d6075dd4ebfc830f4eba07
#
_cell.length_a   1.000
_cell.length_b   1.000
_cell.length_c   1.000
_cell.angle_alpha   90.00
_cell.angle_beta   90.00
_cell.angle_gamma   90.00
#
_symmetry.space_group_name_H-M   'P 1'
#
loop_
_entity.id
_entity.type
_entity.pdbx_description
1 polymer ?
#
loop_
_entity_poly.entity_id
_entity_poly.type
_entity_poly.pdbx_seq_one_letter_code
_entity_poly.pdbx_strand_id
1 'polypeptide(L)'
;MVHGANNMLISFTGAQSSGKTTLLNHWNDCVDNWKVVPEVTRKLKRQGFEINDEGSKYTDTQIAILVDHLNNIFSYTNTDINTILDRCLVDGFIYTRYFRMEGKVDEFTDRIFSYMLNRYISKYDCIFYTSPYDVSLINDGERSMSESFRNKIIKLYEELILDKYPNVFVLEGSVESRYNKMVEIISNVKTE
;
A
#
# COMPACT_ATOMS: atom_id res chain seq x y z
N MET A 1 9.09 6.96 -33.85
CA MET A 1 8.94 6.09 -32.65
C MET A 1 7.66 6.55 -31.99
N VAL A 2 6.64 5.71 -31.96
CA VAL A 2 5.35 6.00 -31.32
C VAL A 2 5.63 6.01 -29.82
N HIS A 3 5.46 7.15 -29.16
CA HIS A 3 5.40 7.18 -27.69
C HIS A 3 4.21 6.33 -27.30
N GLY A 4 4.49 5.13 -26.76
CA GLY A 4 3.49 4.23 -26.26
C GLY A 4 2.71 4.94 -25.14
N ALA A 5 1.42 4.72 -25.08
CA ALA A 5 0.58 5.17 -23.97
C ALA A 5 1.26 4.79 -22.66
N ASN A 6 1.58 5.77 -21.83
CA ASN A 6 2.19 5.54 -20.52
C ASN A 6 1.18 4.73 -19.69
N ASN A 7 1.49 3.46 -19.49
CA ASN A 7 0.67 2.65 -18.59
C ASN A 7 0.93 3.04 -17.15
N MET A 8 -0.09 2.98 -16.34
CA MET A 8 -0.07 3.47 -14.97
C MET A 8 0.31 2.37 -13.99
N LEU A 9 1.13 2.73 -13.00
CA LEU A 9 1.35 1.98 -11.79
C LEU A 9 0.64 2.68 -10.64
N ILE A 10 -0.48 2.15 -10.19
CA ILE A 10 -1.22 2.67 -9.03
C ILE A 10 -1.20 1.69 -7.87
N SER A 11 -1.47 2.17 -6.67
CA SER A 11 -1.53 1.31 -5.48
C SER A 11 -2.60 1.76 -4.49
N PHE A 12 -3.14 0.79 -3.74
CA PHE A 12 -3.85 1.05 -2.51
C PHE A 12 -2.91 1.01 -1.31
N THR A 13 -3.14 1.88 -0.34
CA THR A 13 -2.45 1.91 0.95
C THR A 13 -3.44 2.26 2.08
N GLY A 14 -3.06 2.03 3.32
CA GLY A 14 -3.86 2.36 4.50
C GLY A 14 -3.87 1.27 5.55
N ALA A 15 -4.37 1.60 6.73
CA ALA A 15 -4.46 0.70 7.86
C ALA A 15 -5.25 -0.58 7.53
N GLN A 16 -5.07 -1.60 8.34
CA GLN A 16 -5.89 -2.82 8.23
C GLN A 16 -7.38 -2.49 8.35
N SER A 17 -8.22 -3.27 7.66
CA SER A 17 -9.69 -3.11 7.65
C SER A 17 -10.15 -1.68 7.28
N SER A 18 -9.47 -1.02 6.33
CA SER A 18 -9.88 0.28 5.77
C SER A 18 -10.67 0.16 4.46
N GLY A 19 -11.07 -1.05 4.06
CA GLY A 19 -11.87 -1.28 2.85
C GLY A 19 -11.09 -1.44 1.55
N LYS A 20 -9.74 -1.56 1.58
CA LYS A 20 -8.91 -1.75 0.38
C LYS A 20 -9.36 -2.90 -0.50
N THR A 21 -9.49 -4.08 0.08
CA THR A 21 -9.89 -5.30 -0.66
C THR A 21 -11.28 -5.17 -1.27
N THR A 22 -12.22 -4.57 -0.54
CA THR A 22 -13.58 -4.32 -1.05
C THR A 22 -13.56 -3.39 -2.26
N LEU A 23 -12.79 -2.29 -2.17
CA LEU A 23 -12.64 -1.34 -3.26
C LEU A 23 -11.90 -1.95 -4.46
N LEU A 24 -10.88 -2.78 -4.22
CA LEU A 24 -10.16 -3.49 -5.26
C LEU A 24 -11.05 -4.49 -6.01
N ASN A 25 -11.90 -5.23 -5.29
CA ASN A 25 -12.87 -6.12 -5.91
C ASN A 25 -13.87 -5.34 -6.77
N HIS A 26 -14.40 -4.23 -6.24
CA HIS A 26 -15.30 -3.37 -7.00
C HIS A 26 -14.63 -2.78 -8.26
N TRP A 27 -13.36 -2.39 -8.16
CA TRP A 27 -12.57 -1.97 -9.33
C TRP A 27 -12.48 -3.08 -10.39
N ASN A 28 -12.16 -4.31 -9.99
CA ASN A 28 -12.06 -5.45 -10.90
C ASN A 28 -13.38 -5.79 -11.60
N ASP A 29 -14.50 -5.56 -10.93
CA ASP A 29 -15.84 -5.79 -11.49
C ASP A 29 -16.23 -4.72 -12.53
N CYS A 30 -15.62 -3.52 -12.46
CA CYS A 30 -15.99 -2.36 -13.28
C CYS A 30 -14.98 -2.03 -14.38
N VAL A 31 -13.72 -2.50 -14.27
CA VAL A 31 -12.63 -2.05 -15.13
C VAL A 31 -11.84 -3.22 -15.69
N ASP A 32 -11.84 -3.34 -17.03
CA ASP A 32 -11.06 -4.33 -17.74
C ASP A 32 -9.60 -3.87 -17.98
N ASN A 33 -8.73 -4.85 -18.30
CA ASN A 33 -7.36 -4.64 -18.76
C ASN A 33 -6.40 -4.02 -17.74
N TRP A 34 -6.68 -4.15 -16.44
CA TRP A 34 -5.74 -3.85 -15.38
C TRP A 34 -5.18 -5.13 -14.75
N LYS A 35 -3.88 -5.17 -14.55
CA LYS A 35 -3.24 -6.23 -13.78
C LYS A 35 -3.34 -5.93 -12.31
N VAL A 36 -3.94 -6.83 -11.54
CA VAL A 36 -3.95 -6.74 -10.07
C VAL A 36 -2.83 -7.58 -9.49
N VAL A 37 -2.00 -6.96 -8.66
CA VAL A 37 -0.92 -7.63 -7.93
C VAL A 37 -1.33 -7.73 -6.46
N PRO A 38 -1.44 -8.94 -5.93
CA PRO A 38 -1.88 -9.15 -4.56
C PRO A 38 -0.84 -8.69 -3.53
N GLU A 39 -1.30 -8.49 -2.29
CA GLU A 39 -0.49 -8.07 -1.15
C GLU A 39 0.73 -8.98 -0.94
N VAL A 40 1.92 -8.38 -0.82
CA VAL A 40 3.21 -9.11 -0.67
C VAL A 40 3.26 -9.94 0.61
N THR A 41 2.65 -9.48 1.69
CA THR A 41 2.64 -10.18 2.98
C THR A 41 1.94 -11.53 2.91
N ARG A 42 0.92 -11.70 2.06
CA ARG A 42 0.26 -13.01 1.85
C ARG A 42 1.19 -14.02 1.17
N LYS A 43 2.03 -13.56 0.25
CA LYS A 43 3.06 -14.40 -0.39
C LYS A 43 4.11 -14.82 0.64
N LEU A 44 4.64 -13.87 1.40
CA LEU A 44 5.67 -14.12 2.41
C LEU A 44 5.17 -15.03 3.54
N LYS A 45 3.92 -14.87 3.99
CA LYS A 45 3.30 -15.80 4.97
C LYS A 45 3.28 -17.24 4.46
N ARG A 46 2.96 -17.46 3.18
CA ARG A 46 3.02 -18.80 2.56
C ARG A 46 4.45 -19.35 2.45
N GLN A 47 5.46 -18.50 2.44
CA GLN A 47 6.87 -18.86 2.45
C GLN A 47 7.43 -19.08 3.87
N GLY A 48 6.59 -18.96 4.92
CA GLY A 48 6.96 -19.20 6.32
C GLY A 48 7.46 -17.98 7.07
N PHE A 49 7.34 -16.75 6.50
CA PHE A 49 7.63 -15.54 7.26
C PHE A 49 6.54 -15.25 8.28
N GLU A 50 6.95 -14.87 9.48
CA GLU A 50 6.05 -14.45 10.56
C GLU A 50 5.56 -13.02 10.28
N ILE A 51 4.28 -12.88 9.95
CA ILE A 51 3.64 -11.59 9.63
C ILE A 51 2.71 -11.22 10.78
N ASN A 52 2.98 -10.10 11.44
CA ASN A 52 2.18 -9.55 12.55
C ASN A 52 2.08 -10.43 13.80
N ASP A 53 2.93 -11.42 13.95
CA ASP A 53 3.00 -12.27 15.13
C ASP A 53 4.02 -11.75 16.15
N GLU A 54 4.00 -12.25 17.38
CA GLU A 54 4.93 -11.89 18.45
C GLU A 54 6.34 -12.49 18.29
N GLY A 55 6.66 -12.99 17.10
CA GLY A 55 7.91 -13.67 16.77
C GLY A 55 9.15 -12.77 16.84
N SER A 56 10.32 -13.39 16.93
CA SER A 56 11.61 -12.72 17.11
C SER A 56 12.27 -12.21 15.82
N LYS A 57 11.65 -12.42 14.64
CA LYS A 57 12.27 -12.18 13.32
C LYS A 57 11.67 -11.00 12.55
N TYR A 58 11.23 -9.97 13.23
CA TYR A 58 10.60 -8.82 12.59
C TYR A 58 11.50 -8.14 11.55
N THR A 59 12.78 -7.96 11.85
CA THR A 59 13.75 -7.33 10.94
C THR A 59 13.83 -8.09 9.61
N ASP A 60 14.04 -9.41 9.64
CA ASP A 60 14.15 -10.24 8.44
C ASP A 60 12.85 -10.20 7.63
N THR A 61 11.71 -10.25 8.29
CA THR A 61 10.39 -10.13 7.66
C THR A 61 10.22 -8.78 6.98
N GLN A 62 10.61 -7.68 7.64
CA GLN A 62 10.51 -6.35 7.05
C GLN A 62 11.45 -6.20 5.84
N ILE A 63 12.66 -6.74 5.89
CA ILE A 63 13.56 -6.75 4.74
C ILE A 63 12.97 -7.54 3.57
N ALA A 64 12.37 -8.71 3.81
CA ALA A 64 11.69 -9.48 2.76
C ALA A 64 10.51 -8.70 2.14
N ILE A 65 9.72 -7.99 2.96
CA ILE A 65 8.64 -7.10 2.50
C ILE A 65 9.20 -5.97 1.62
N LEU A 66 10.31 -5.34 2.03
CA LEU A 66 10.97 -4.30 1.25
C LEU A 66 11.39 -4.80 -0.12
N VAL A 67 12.07 -5.95 -0.17
CA VAL A 67 12.53 -6.57 -1.43
C VAL A 67 11.37 -6.84 -2.37
N ASP A 68 10.26 -7.39 -1.87
CA ASP A 68 9.08 -7.67 -2.70
C ASP A 68 8.39 -6.39 -3.20
N HIS A 69 8.31 -5.33 -2.38
CA HIS A 69 7.80 -4.03 -2.86
C HIS A 69 8.68 -3.40 -3.93
N LEU A 70 10.01 -3.45 -3.78
CA LEU A 70 10.94 -2.98 -4.81
C LEU A 70 10.83 -3.80 -6.09
N ASN A 71 10.73 -5.12 -5.98
CA ASN A 71 10.50 -6.00 -7.13
C ASN A 71 9.21 -5.63 -7.88
N ASN A 72 8.13 -5.32 -7.17
CA ASN A 72 6.89 -4.86 -7.79
C ASN A 72 7.10 -3.53 -8.54
N ILE A 73 7.76 -2.55 -7.93
CA ILE A 73 8.05 -1.27 -8.60
C ILE A 73 8.84 -1.53 -9.89
N PHE A 74 9.97 -2.25 -9.82
CA PHE A 74 10.81 -2.48 -11.00
C PHE A 74 10.14 -3.33 -12.08
N SER A 75 9.28 -4.27 -11.68
CA SER A 75 8.55 -5.13 -12.63
C SER A 75 7.43 -4.41 -13.36
N TYR A 76 6.83 -3.36 -12.78
CA TYR A 76 5.60 -2.78 -13.31
C TYR A 76 5.70 -1.31 -13.72
N THR A 77 6.79 -0.59 -13.38
CA THR A 77 6.94 0.84 -13.76
C THR A 77 7.08 1.06 -15.28
N ASN A 78 7.64 0.11 -16.02
CA ASN A 78 7.92 0.27 -17.45
C ASN A 78 7.29 -0.88 -18.27
N THR A 79 6.06 -1.24 -17.98
CA THR A 79 5.30 -2.27 -18.73
C THR A 79 4.25 -1.63 -19.61
N ASP A 80 3.73 -2.40 -20.55
CA ASP A 80 2.61 -1.99 -21.41
C ASP A 80 1.24 -2.32 -20.78
N ILE A 81 1.19 -2.54 -19.46
CA ILE A 81 -0.02 -2.97 -18.76
C ILE A 81 -0.26 -2.06 -17.56
N ASN A 82 -1.44 -1.42 -17.51
CA ASN A 82 -1.89 -0.74 -16.31
C ASN A 82 -1.91 -1.70 -15.11
N THR A 83 -1.28 -1.33 -14.03
CA THR A 83 -1.11 -2.21 -12.87
C THR A 83 -1.60 -1.54 -11.59
N ILE A 84 -2.34 -2.31 -10.80
CA ILE A 84 -2.78 -1.91 -9.47
C ILE A 84 -2.20 -2.86 -8.42
N LEU A 85 -1.56 -2.31 -7.40
CA LEU A 85 -0.96 -3.06 -6.30
C LEU A 85 -1.88 -3.01 -5.07
N ASP A 86 -2.18 -4.18 -4.50
CA ASP A 86 -2.78 -4.27 -3.16
C ASP A 86 -1.66 -4.07 -2.13
N ARG A 87 -1.48 -2.85 -1.66
CA ARG A 87 -0.39 -2.32 -0.84
C ARG A 87 0.89 -1.99 -1.61
N CYS A 88 1.69 -1.10 -1.05
CA CYS A 88 2.92 -0.60 -1.65
C CYS A 88 4.02 -0.34 -0.61
N LEU A 89 5.11 0.25 -1.08
CA LEU A 89 6.26 0.60 -0.24
C LEU A 89 5.89 1.52 0.93
N VAL A 90 4.82 2.33 0.80
CA VAL A 90 4.29 3.15 1.90
C VAL A 90 3.84 2.28 3.07
N ASP A 91 3.10 1.19 2.80
CA ASP A 91 2.67 0.26 3.86
C ASP A 91 3.90 -0.36 4.55
N GLY A 92 4.86 -0.85 3.77
CA GLY A 92 6.10 -1.40 4.32
C GLY A 92 6.83 -0.42 5.25
N PHE A 93 6.95 0.84 4.84
CA PHE A 93 7.55 1.90 5.66
C PHE A 93 6.77 2.16 6.96
N ILE A 94 5.45 2.32 6.89
CA ILE A 94 4.61 2.63 8.06
C ILE A 94 4.66 1.50 9.10
N TYR A 95 4.52 0.23 8.65
CA TYR A 95 4.57 -0.90 9.58
C TYR A 95 5.99 -1.11 10.14
N THR A 96 7.05 -0.91 9.36
CA THR A 96 8.43 -0.94 9.86
C THR A 96 8.68 0.15 10.90
N ARG A 97 8.21 1.38 10.67
CA ARG A 97 8.29 2.47 11.63
C ARG A 97 7.55 2.14 12.93
N TYR A 98 6.36 1.57 12.83
CA TYR A 98 5.64 1.10 14.01
C TYR A 98 6.46 0.06 14.80
N PHE A 99 6.97 -0.99 14.13
CA PHE A 99 7.75 -2.01 14.80
C PHE A 99 9.08 -1.48 15.35
N ARG A 100 9.67 -0.48 14.74
CA ARG A 100 10.83 0.23 15.29
C ARG A 100 10.48 0.95 16.61
N MET A 101 9.34 1.62 16.66
CA MET A 101 8.87 2.30 17.88
C MET A 101 8.57 1.30 19.03
N GLU A 102 8.12 0.10 18.70
CA GLU A 102 7.90 -1.00 19.65
C GLU A 102 9.20 -1.78 19.99
N GLY A 103 10.36 -1.36 19.49
CA GLY A 103 11.65 -2.01 19.74
C GLY A 103 11.85 -3.37 19.06
N LYS A 104 11.02 -3.71 18.08
CA LYS A 104 11.01 -5.01 17.39
C LYS A 104 11.82 -5.03 16.08
N VAL A 105 12.14 -3.87 15.54
CA VAL A 105 12.95 -3.68 14.32
C VAL A 105 14.08 -2.72 14.66
N ASP A 106 15.27 -2.95 14.11
CA ASP A 106 16.42 -2.08 14.30
C ASP A 106 16.31 -0.75 13.54
N GLU A 107 17.10 0.24 13.97
CA GLU A 107 17.10 1.56 13.36
C GLU A 107 17.58 1.56 11.91
N PHE A 108 18.51 0.69 11.57
CA PHE A 108 19.07 0.65 10.22
C PHE A 108 18.02 0.20 9.20
N THR A 109 17.22 -0.81 9.54
CA THR A 109 16.09 -1.28 8.73
C THR A 109 15.04 -0.18 8.51
N ASP A 110 14.68 0.55 9.56
CA ASP A 110 13.75 1.69 9.44
C ASP A 110 14.30 2.79 8.53
N ARG A 111 15.60 3.12 8.64
CA ARG A 111 16.27 4.11 7.79
C ARG A 111 16.34 3.68 6.32
N ILE A 112 16.57 2.38 6.04
CA ILE A 112 16.53 1.85 4.67
C ILE A 112 15.14 2.04 4.08
N PHE A 113 14.07 1.69 4.79
CA PHE A 113 12.70 1.91 4.30
C PHE A 113 12.42 3.39 4.01
N SER A 114 12.81 4.28 4.90
CA SER A 114 12.66 5.73 4.71
C SER A 114 13.39 6.21 3.46
N TYR A 115 14.63 5.77 3.25
CA TYR A 115 15.41 6.11 2.07
C TYR A 115 14.78 5.58 0.79
N MET A 116 14.34 4.30 0.78
CA MET A 116 13.74 3.67 -0.38
C MET A 116 12.37 4.29 -0.71
N LEU A 117 11.57 4.63 0.30
CA LEU A 117 10.31 5.33 0.09
C LEU A 117 10.56 6.68 -0.62
N ASN A 118 11.41 7.53 -0.09
CA ASN A 118 11.72 8.82 -0.70
C ASN A 118 12.29 8.70 -2.12
N ARG A 119 13.06 7.63 -2.39
CA ARG A 119 13.67 7.38 -3.70
C ARG A 119 12.68 6.89 -4.76
N TYR A 120 11.65 6.13 -4.35
CA TYR A 120 10.82 5.38 -5.29
C TYR A 120 9.32 5.72 -5.23
N ILE A 121 8.86 6.56 -4.29
CA ILE A 121 7.43 6.90 -4.19
C ILE A 121 6.90 7.57 -5.45
N SER A 122 7.73 8.36 -6.15
CA SER A 122 7.39 9.00 -7.43
C SER A 122 7.27 8.03 -8.62
N LYS A 123 7.56 6.74 -8.42
CA LYS A 123 7.33 5.72 -9.44
C LYS A 123 5.89 5.24 -9.52
N TYR A 124 5.10 5.54 -8.49
CA TYR A 124 3.65 5.34 -8.54
C TYR A 124 3.00 6.60 -9.14
N ASP A 125 2.13 6.41 -10.12
CA ASP A 125 1.33 7.51 -10.68
C ASP A 125 0.27 7.99 -9.67
N CYS A 126 -0.37 7.05 -8.97
CA CYS A 126 -1.30 7.33 -7.89
C CYS A 126 -1.13 6.34 -6.74
N ILE A 127 -1.17 6.83 -5.52
CA ILE A 127 -1.29 6.03 -4.30
C ILE A 127 -2.58 6.41 -3.60
N PHE A 128 -3.53 5.49 -3.52
CA PHE A 128 -4.82 5.71 -2.91
C PHE A 128 -4.84 5.25 -1.45
N TYR A 129 -4.82 6.22 -0.55
CA TYR A 129 -5.01 5.95 0.88
C TYR A 129 -6.49 5.78 1.18
N THR A 130 -6.90 4.58 1.60
CA THR A 130 -8.27 4.32 2.02
C THR A 130 -8.47 4.74 3.47
N SER A 131 -9.28 5.78 3.68
CA SER A 131 -9.64 6.28 5.01
C SER A 131 -10.26 5.16 5.86
N PRO A 132 -9.79 4.97 7.09
CA PRO A 132 -10.32 3.93 7.97
C PRO A 132 -11.58 4.36 8.74
N TYR A 133 -11.95 5.64 8.68
CA TYR A 133 -12.98 6.21 9.55
C TYR A 133 -14.39 5.81 9.16
N ASP A 134 -14.63 5.49 7.89
CA ASP A 134 -15.94 5.08 7.37
C ASP A 134 -16.15 3.56 7.36
N VAL A 135 -15.20 2.80 7.93
CA VAL A 135 -15.22 1.32 7.87
C VAL A 135 -14.99 0.72 9.26
N SER A 136 -15.93 -0.12 9.68
CA SER A 136 -15.80 -0.87 10.94
C SER A 136 -14.67 -1.88 10.87
N LEU A 137 -14.03 -2.16 12.01
CA LEU A 137 -13.04 -3.21 12.13
C LEU A 137 -13.70 -4.58 11.92
N ILE A 138 -13.30 -5.28 10.86
CA ILE A 138 -13.81 -6.62 10.53
C ILE A 138 -12.71 -7.65 10.82
N ASN A 139 -13.06 -8.68 11.57
CA ASN A 139 -12.18 -9.84 11.77
C ASN A 139 -12.27 -10.77 10.56
N ASP A 140 -11.26 -10.76 9.72
CA ASP A 140 -11.12 -11.70 8.60
C ASP A 140 -10.25 -12.93 8.95
N GLY A 141 -9.89 -13.09 10.23
CA GLY A 141 -9.06 -14.19 10.73
C GLY A 141 -7.57 -14.12 10.34
N GLU A 142 -7.18 -13.16 9.51
CA GLU A 142 -5.81 -13.04 9.00
C GLU A 142 -5.03 -11.88 9.62
N ARG A 143 -5.70 -11.01 10.41
CA ARG A 143 -5.15 -9.73 10.86
C ARG A 143 -5.31 -9.52 12.36
N SER A 144 -4.40 -8.76 12.95
CA SER A 144 -4.52 -8.32 14.33
C SER A 144 -5.84 -7.55 14.55
N MET A 145 -6.59 -7.95 15.57
CA MET A 145 -7.83 -7.32 16.02
C MET A 145 -7.59 -6.15 16.98
N SER A 146 -6.35 -5.85 17.34
CA SER A 146 -6.04 -4.76 18.28
C SER A 146 -6.42 -3.40 17.70
N GLU A 147 -7.45 -2.78 18.25
CA GLU A 147 -7.84 -1.41 17.92
C GLU A 147 -6.70 -0.42 18.24
N SER A 148 -5.99 -0.61 19.34
CA SER A 148 -4.83 0.20 19.70
C SER A 148 -3.74 0.14 18.61
N PHE A 149 -3.43 -1.04 18.09
CA PHE A 149 -2.49 -1.20 16.99
C PHE A 149 -2.97 -0.47 15.73
N ARG A 150 -4.22 -0.66 15.35
CA ARG A 150 -4.82 0.02 14.19
C ARG A 150 -4.73 1.54 14.31
N ASN A 151 -5.08 2.08 15.49
CA ASN A 151 -5.04 3.52 15.73
C ASN A 151 -3.62 4.10 15.66
N LYS A 152 -2.61 3.38 16.16
CA LYS A 152 -1.20 3.78 16.01
C LYS A 152 -0.77 3.80 14.54
N ILE A 153 -1.17 2.80 13.74
CA ILE A 153 -0.89 2.76 12.31
C ILE A 153 -1.57 3.94 11.58
N ILE A 154 -2.83 4.22 11.86
CA ILE A 154 -3.56 5.37 11.28
C ILE A 154 -2.82 6.67 11.55
N LYS A 155 -2.44 6.90 12.81
CA LYS A 155 -1.69 8.09 13.22
C LYS A 155 -0.37 8.24 12.46
N LEU A 156 0.37 7.16 12.26
CA LEU A 156 1.60 7.19 11.46
C LEU A 156 1.34 7.56 9.99
N TYR A 157 0.26 7.09 9.38
CA TYR A 157 -0.12 7.52 8.04
C TYR A 157 -0.39 9.03 7.98
N GLU A 158 -1.17 9.55 8.93
CA GLU A 158 -1.52 10.97 9.01
C GLU A 158 -0.29 11.85 9.21
N GLU A 159 0.63 11.46 10.09
CA GLU A 159 1.83 12.23 10.42
C GLU A 159 2.93 12.16 9.33
N LEU A 160 3.08 11.03 8.65
CA LEU A 160 4.25 10.76 7.83
C LEU A 160 3.97 10.68 6.32
N ILE A 161 2.72 10.48 5.91
CA ILE A 161 2.37 10.23 4.50
C ILE A 161 1.39 11.25 3.96
N LEU A 162 0.26 11.47 4.64
CA LEU A 162 -0.78 12.36 4.14
C LEU A 162 -0.23 13.79 4.04
N ASP A 163 -0.56 14.48 2.97
CA ASP A 163 -0.09 15.84 2.63
C ASP A 163 1.45 16.00 2.47
N LYS A 164 2.21 14.88 2.46
CA LYS A 164 3.65 14.91 2.23
C LYS A 164 4.04 14.61 0.78
N TYR A 165 3.21 13.87 0.07
CA TYR A 165 3.52 13.42 -1.28
C TYR A 165 2.37 13.75 -2.24
N PRO A 166 2.65 14.42 -3.37
CA PRO A 166 1.60 14.93 -4.27
C PRO A 166 0.81 13.84 -5.00
N ASN A 167 1.35 12.62 -5.07
CA ASN A 167 0.72 11.47 -5.69
C ASN A 167 -0.03 10.55 -4.70
N VAL A 168 -0.21 10.99 -3.45
CA VAL A 168 -1.03 10.31 -2.45
C VAL A 168 -2.39 10.98 -2.33
N PHE A 169 -3.45 10.23 -2.58
CA PHE A 169 -4.83 10.72 -2.59
C PHE A 169 -5.67 10.00 -1.55
N VAL A 170 -6.37 10.75 -0.71
CA VAL A 170 -7.25 10.20 0.32
C VAL A 170 -8.60 9.83 -0.27
N LEU A 171 -9.06 8.60 -0.02
CA LEU A 171 -10.37 8.09 -0.40
C LEU A 171 -11.25 7.91 0.84
N GLU A 172 -12.41 8.58 0.86
CA GLU A 172 -13.36 8.59 1.97
C GLU A 172 -14.78 8.25 1.50
N GLY A 173 -15.65 7.92 2.43
CA GLY A 173 -17.06 7.62 2.18
C GLY A 173 -17.31 6.19 1.73
N SER A 174 -18.40 6.00 1.00
CA SER A 174 -18.84 4.69 0.50
C SER A 174 -17.88 4.11 -0.56
N VAL A 175 -18.00 2.83 -0.84
CA VAL A 175 -17.23 2.16 -1.91
C VAL A 175 -17.43 2.87 -3.26
N GLU A 176 -18.66 3.23 -3.58
CA GLU A 176 -19.02 3.94 -4.80
C GLU A 176 -18.38 5.34 -4.87
N SER A 177 -18.44 6.11 -3.76
CA SER A 177 -17.80 7.42 -3.67
C SER A 177 -16.28 7.34 -3.88
N ARG A 178 -15.63 6.35 -3.24
CA ARG A 178 -14.20 6.10 -3.39
C ARG A 178 -13.83 5.71 -4.82
N TYR A 179 -14.62 4.83 -5.43
CA TYR A 179 -14.43 4.40 -6.80
C TYR A 179 -14.54 5.58 -7.78
N ASN A 180 -15.59 6.39 -7.68
CA ASN A 180 -15.79 7.55 -8.54
C ASN A 180 -14.64 8.56 -8.43
N LYS A 181 -14.15 8.81 -7.20
CA LYS A 181 -12.99 9.66 -6.95
C LYS A 181 -11.71 9.09 -7.56
N MET A 182 -11.50 7.77 -7.50
CA MET A 182 -10.36 7.13 -8.17
C MET A 182 -10.41 7.31 -9.69
N VAL A 183 -11.57 7.08 -10.32
CA VAL A 183 -11.74 7.24 -11.77
C VAL A 183 -11.44 8.68 -12.19
N GLU A 184 -11.92 9.66 -11.45
CA GLU A 184 -11.64 11.09 -11.68
C GLU A 184 -10.14 11.39 -11.62
N ILE A 185 -9.45 10.97 -10.54
CA ILE A 185 -8.01 11.21 -10.35
C ILE A 185 -7.19 10.54 -11.45
N ILE A 186 -7.47 9.27 -11.76
CA ILE A 186 -6.77 8.52 -12.82
C ILE A 186 -6.94 9.20 -14.18
N SER A 187 -8.13 9.72 -14.48
CA SER A 187 -8.41 10.42 -15.73
C SER A 187 -7.61 11.72 -15.83
N ASN A 188 -7.48 12.46 -14.73
CA ASN A 188 -6.72 13.71 -14.69
C ASN A 188 -5.20 13.47 -14.85
N VAL A 189 -4.64 12.47 -14.17
CA VAL A 189 -3.20 12.13 -14.26
C VAL A 189 -2.82 11.63 -15.65
N LYS A 190 -3.72 10.96 -16.38
CA LYS A 190 -3.47 10.52 -17.77
C LYS A 190 -3.41 11.65 -18.80
N THR A 191 -3.93 12.81 -18.47
CA THR A 191 -4.02 13.97 -19.39
C THR A 191 -2.86 14.96 -19.25
N GLU A 192 -2.05 14.81 -18.20
CA GLU A 192 -0.81 15.58 -17.99
C GLU A 192 0.41 14.85 -18.60
#